data_84de55ec3de2260d9e1dd9c3678ad688
#
_entry.id   84de55ec3de2260d9e1dd9c3678ad688
#
_cell.length_a   1.000
_cell.length_b   1.000
_cell.length_c   1.000
_cell.angle_alpha   90.00
_cell.angle_beta   90.00
_cell.angle_gamma   90.00
#
_symmetry.space_group_name_H-M   'P 1'
#
loop_
_entity.id
_entity.type
_entity.pdbx_description
1 polymer ?
#
loop_
_entity_poly.entity_id
_entity_poly.type
_entity_poly.pdbx_seq_one_letter_code
_entity_poly.pdbx_strand_id
1 'polypeptide(L)'
;GLDSSLIAALVNEYHKEHNLPQLETYSIGLEGASDLDYANEVAKYLGTKHTTVVLTEDDFLKAIPEVIASIESYDTTTVRASIGNWLIGKYISEHSEAKVIFNGDGSDELSGGYLYMKCAPDCIEFDRECRRLLTDIHTFDVLRSDKSISSHGLEPRTPFLDRAWVDYYLSIPHKYRYTGDSVIEKHLI
;
A
#
# COMPACT_ATOMS: atom_id res chain seq x y z
N GLY A 1 1.99 8.19 0.06
CA GLY A 1 2.55 7.95 -1.28
C GLY A 1 1.49 8.01 -2.38
N LEU A 2 1.91 8.00 -3.65
CA LEU A 2 1.02 8.14 -4.82
C LEU A 2 -0.10 7.09 -4.81
N ASP A 3 0.23 5.84 -4.59
CA ASP A 3 -0.67 4.69 -4.73
C ASP A 3 -1.89 4.79 -3.82
N SER A 4 -1.65 4.94 -2.52
CA SER A 4 -2.72 5.10 -1.54
C SER A 4 -3.51 6.40 -1.74
N SER A 5 -2.87 7.47 -2.23
CA SER A 5 -3.53 8.73 -2.54
C SER A 5 -4.48 8.60 -3.71
N LEU A 6 -4.09 7.88 -4.77
CA LEU A 6 -4.95 7.61 -5.92
C LEU A 6 -6.18 6.79 -5.52
N ILE A 7 -5.97 5.71 -4.76
CA ILE A 7 -7.08 4.89 -4.26
C ILE A 7 -8.02 5.73 -3.40
N ALA A 8 -7.48 6.51 -2.46
CA ALA A 8 -8.29 7.39 -1.61
C ALA A 8 -9.10 8.40 -2.43
N ALA A 9 -8.51 8.95 -3.50
CA ALA A 9 -9.21 9.88 -4.39
C ALA A 9 -10.39 9.22 -5.10
N LEU A 10 -10.18 8.05 -5.70
CA LEU A 10 -11.22 7.30 -6.41
C LEU A 10 -12.36 6.86 -5.49
N VAL A 11 -12.02 6.33 -4.32
CA VAL A 11 -13.03 5.91 -3.33
C VAL A 11 -13.80 7.11 -2.79
N ASN A 12 -13.11 8.24 -2.56
CA ASN A 12 -13.75 9.48 -2.08
C ASN A 12 -14.70 10.10 -3.14
N GLU A 13 -14.32 10.03 -4.41
CA GLU A 13 -15.20 10.43 -5.52
C GLU A 13 -16.48 9.58 -5.53
N TYR A 14 -16.34 8.26 -5.45
CA TYR A 14 -17.47 7.34 -5.35
C TYR A 14 -18.37 7.64 -4.14
N HIS A 15 -17.78 7.92 -2.96
CA HIS A 15 -18.54 8.31 -1.77
C HIS A 15 -19.36 9.57 -2.00
N LYS A 16 -18.78 10.59 -2.66
CA LYS A 16 -19.46 11.85 -2.98
C LYS A 16 -20.60 11.66 -3.97
N GLU A 17 -20.36 10.91 -5.04
CA GLU A 17 -21.38 10.64 -6.07
C GLU A 17 -22.59 9.86 -5.53
N HIS A 18 -22.35 8.97 -4.58
CA HIS A 18 -23.41 8.13 -4.01
C HIS A 18 -23.96 8.63 -2.67
N ASN A 19 -23.57 9.84 -2.25
CA ASN A 19 -23.96 10.43 -0.96
C ASN A 19 -23.69 9.51 0.24
N LEU A 20 -22.56 8.81 0.22
CA LEU A 20 -22.09 7.98 1.32
C LEU A 20 -21.47 8.85 2.43
N PRO A 21 -21.29 8.31 3.64
CA PRO A 21 -20.58 9.00 4.71
C PRO A 21 -19.19 9.46 4.26
N GLN A 22 -18.68 10.53 4.88
CA GLN A 22 -17.33 11.02 4.62
C GLN A 22 -16.31 9.90 4.77
N LEU A 23 -15.45 9.71 3.74
CA LEU A 23 -14.45 8.66 3.74
C LEU A 23 -13.47 8.83 4.91
N GLU A 24 -13.27 7.78 5.67
CA GLU A 24 -12.21 7.71 6.68
C GLU A 24 -10.89 7.33 6.00
N THR A 25 -9.83 8.03 6.36
CA THR A 25 -8.47 7.74 5.89
C THR A 25 -7.50 7.76 7.06
N TYR A 26 -6.45 6.95 6.98
CA TYR A 26 -5.53 6.75 8.08
C TYR A 26 -4.09 6.82 7.61
N SER A 27 -3.23 7.38 8.44
CA SER A 27 -1.79 7.30 8.29
C SER A 27 -1.13 6.95 9.62
N ILE A 28 0.02 6.29 9.56
CA ILE A 28 0.77 5.88 10.75
C ILE A 28 2.25 6.17 10.53
N GLY A 29 2.93 6.61 11.57
CA GLY A 29 4.36 6.87 11.51
C GLY A 29 4.93 7.36 12.82
N LEU A 30 6.23 7.56 12.83
CA LEU A 30 6.94 8.22 13.93
C LEU A 30 6.71 9.73 13.88
N GLU A 31 6.88 10.41 15.01
CA GLU A 31 6.81 11.86 15.07
C GLU A 31 7.82 12.48 14.09
N GLY A 32 7.37 13.46 13.30
CA GLY A 32 8.19 14.16 12.32
C GLY A 32 8.46 13.38 11.02
N ALA A 33 7.82 12.24 10.82
CA ALA A 33 7.90 11.50 9.55
C ALA A 33 7.22 12.30 8.42
N SER A 34 7.96 12.57 7.35
CA SER A 34 7.46 13.36 6.20
C SER A 34 6.22 12.77 5.53
N ASP A 35 6.06 11.45 5.57
CA ASP A 35 4.91 10.76 5.00
C ASP A 35 3.59 11.16 5.68
N LEU A 36 3.63 11.53 6.97
CA LEU A 36 2.47 12.01 7.70
C LEU A 36 2.02 13.39 7.18
N ASP A 37 2.96 14.26 6.86
CA ASP A 37 2.66 15.58 6.30
C ASP A 37 1.99 15.45 4.93
N TYR A 38 2.55 14.64 4.04
CA TYR A 38 1.93 14.35 2.74
C TYR A 38 0.56 13.70 2.85
N ALA A 39 0.37 12.79 3.79
CA ALA A 39 -0.93 12.18 4.04
C ALA A 39 -1.97 13.22 4.48
N ASN A 40 -1.59 14.14 5.36
CA ASN A 40 -2.44 15.24 5.81
C ASN A 40 -2.79 16.22 4.66
N GLU A 41 -1.84 16.53 3.77
CA GLU A 41 -2.10 17.37 2.59
C GLU A 41 -3.13 16.72 1.65
N VAL A 42 -2.95 15.44 1.34
CA VAL A 42 -3.88 14.68 0.50
C VAL A 42 -5.27 14.62 1.15
N ALA A 43 -5.34 14.31 2.43
CA ALA A 43 -6.60 14.26 3.16
C ALA A 43 -7.34 15.60 3.15
N LYS A 44 -6.63 16.70 3.35
CA LYS A 44 -7.18 18.05 3.27
C LYS A 44 -7.69 18.38 1.87
N TYR A 45 -6.92 18.01 0.83
CA TYR A 45 -7.32 18.22 -0.55
C TYR A 45 -8.58 17.43 -0.93
N LEU A 46 -8.66 16.17 -0.52
CA LEU A 46 -9.80 15.30 -0.79
C LEU A 46 -11.01 15.61 0.10
N GLY A 47 -10.79 16.22 1.25
CA GLY A 47 -11.83 16.47 2.26
C GLY A 47 -12.26 15.19 2.97
N THR A 48 -11.32 14.30 3.29
CA THR A 48 -11.60 13.05 4.02
C THR A 48 -11.55 13.25 5.53
N LYS A 49 -12.16 12.34 6.30
CA LYS A 49 -12.00 12.27 7.76
C LYS A 49 -10.69 11.53 8.04
N HIS A 50 -9.60 12.30 8.14
CA HIS A 50 -8.27 11.74 8.32
C HIS A 50 -7.87 11.59 9.78
N THR A 51 -7.24 10.46 10.09
CA THR A 51 -6.62 10.21 11.39
C THR A 51 -5.15 9.88 11.21
N THR A 52 -4.28 10.67 11.84
CA THR A 52 -2.85 10.42 11.88
C THR A 52 -2.50 9.71 13.20
N VAL A 53 -2.00 8.49 13.11
CA VAL A 53 -1.55 7.70 14.26
C VAL A 53 -0.05 7.90 14.42
N VAL A 54 0.34 8.68 15.42
CA VAL A 54 1.75 8.94 15.73
C VAL A 54 2.17 8.01 16.86
N LEU A 55 3.23 7.25 16.61
CA LEU A 55 3.75 6.24 17.53
C LEU A 55 5.23 6.49 17.83
N THR A 56 5.71 5.90 18.91
CA THR A 56 7.13 5.91 19.28
C THR A 56 7.86 4.70 18.71
N GLU A 57 9.20 4.75 18.66
CA GLU A 57 10.02 3.58 18.32
C GLU A 57 9.73 2.39 19.23
N ASP A 58 9.49 2.67 20.52
CA ASP A 58 9.13 1.66 21.52
C ASP A 58 7.83 0.93 21.18
N ASP A 59 6.83 1.63 20.63
CA ASP A 59 5.56 1.01 20.21
C ASP A 59 5.78 0.04 19.05
N PHE A 60 6.61 0.43 18.10
CA PHE A 60 7.00 -0.46 16.97
C PHE A 60 7.77 -1.69 17.48
N LEU A 61 8.73 -1.52 18.39
CA LEU A 61 9.52 -2.63 18.93
C LEU A 61 8.67 -3.60 19.75
N LYS A 62 7.76 -3.08 20.58
CA LYS A 62 6.85 -3.90 21.40
C LYS A 62 5.87 -4.72 20.57
N ALA A 63 5.51 -4.27 19.37
CA ALA A 63 4.61 -4.98 18.50
C ALA A 63 5.25 -6.23 17.83
N ILE A 64 6.58 -6.31 17.75
CA ILE A 64 7.30 -7.37 17.02
C ILE A 64 6.82 -8.80 17.37
N PRO A 65 6.73 -9.22 18.64
CA PRO A 65 6.32 -10.57 18.99
C PRO A 65 4.90 -10.90 18.50
N GLU A 66 3.97 -9.95 18.64
CA GLU A 66 2.58 -10.13 18.22
C GLU A 66 2.44 -10.15 16.70
N VAL A 67 3.23 -9.32 15.99
CA VAL A 67 3.31 -9.32 14.53
C VAL A 67 3.82 -10.67 14.03
N ILE A 68 4.91 -11.20 14.59
CA ILE A 68 5.45 -12.52 14.23
C ILE A 68 4.38 -13.61 14.38
N ALA A 69 3.63 -13.59 15.50
CA ALA A 69 2.56 -14.54 15.75
C ALA A 69 1.40 -14.38 14.74
N SER A 70 1.02 -13.14 14.44
CA SER A 70 -0.11 -12.83 13.53
C SER A 70 0.18 -13.20 12.09
N ILE A 71 1.38 -12.87 11.58
CA ILE A 71 1.76 -13.16 10.21
C ILE A 71 2.33 -14.56 10.00
N GLU A 72 2.57 -15.29 11.09
CA GLU A 72 3.16 -16.64 11.09
C GLU A 72 4.51 -16.72 10.36
N SER A 73 5.30 -15.68 10.47
CA SER A 73 6.63 -15.56 9.86
C SER A 73 7.57 -14.80 10.78
N TYR A 74 8.84 -15.21 10.79
CA TYR A 74 9.93 -14.49 11.46
C TYR A 74 11.01 -14.00 10.48
N ASP A 75 10.68 -14.00 9.18
CA ASP A 75 11.54 -13.35 8.18
C ASP A 75 11.67 -11.86 8.49
N THR A 76 12.92 -11.39 8.59
CA THR A 76 13.21 -10.03 9.05
C THR A 76 12.55 -8.96 8.19
N THR A 77 12.53 -9.12 6.87
CA THR A 77 11.95 -8.14 5.94
C THR A 77 10.44 -8.13 6.06
N THR A 78 9.84 -9.31 6.11
CA THR A 78 8.38 -9.48 6.24
C THR A 78 7.89 -8.91 7.57
N VAL A 79 8.54 -9.23 8.69
CA VAL A 79 8.17 -8.70 10.02
C VAL A 79 8.27 -7.18 10.04
N ARG A 80 9.41 -6.62 9.63
CA ARG A 80 9.64 -5.17 9.62
C ARG A 80 8.57 -4.43 8.81
N ALA A 81 8.23 -4.92 7.64
CA ALA A 81 7.24 -4.31 6.78
C ALA A 81 5.80 -4.49 7.29
N SER A 82 5.53 -5.52 8.10
CA SER A 82 4.21 -5.81 8.65
C SER A 82 3.84 -4.96 9.86
N ILE A 83 4.82 -4.46 10.61
CA ILE A 83 4.56 -3.77 11.90
C ILE A 83 3.59 -2.59 11.71
N GLY A 84 3.84 -1.74 10.72
CA GLY A 84 2.97 -0.59 10.43
C GLY A 84 1.55 -1.01 10.07
N ASN A 85 1.41 -2.02 9.20
CA ASN A 85 0.10 -2.55 8.79
C ASN A 85 -0.65 -3.15 9.98
N TRP A 86 0.04 -3.89 10.84
CA TRP A 86 -0.56 -4.50 12.03
C TRP A 86 -1.04 -3.45 13.03
N LEU A 87 -0.19 -2.45 13.33
CA LEU A 87 -0.52 -1.38 14.28
C LEU A 87 -1.67 -0.50 13.79
N ILE A 88 -1.70 -0.15 12.50
CA ILE A 88 -2.82 0.62 11.94
C ILE A 88 -4.10 -0.20 11.89
N GLY A 89 -4.02 -1.48 11.56
CA GLY A 89 -5.15 -2.41 11.60
C GLY A 89 -5.75 -2.52 12.99
N LYS A 90 -4.91 -2.66 14.02
CA LYS A 90 -5.33 -2.64 15.43
C LYS A 90 -6.06 -1.34 15.75
N TYR A 91 -5.45 -0.20 15.44
CA TYR A 91 -6.06 1.11 15.72
C TYR A 91 -7.44 1.25 15.06
N ILE A 92 -7.55 0.91 13.78
CA ILE A 92 -8.81 1.02 13.03
C ILE A 92 -9.88 0.11 13.64
N SER A 93 -9.53 -1.13 13.99
CA SER A 93 -10.48 -2.06 14.59
C SER A 93 -11.06 -1.60 15.93
N GLU A 94 -10.29 -0.81 16.68
CA GLU A 94 -10.67 -0.28 17.99
C GLU A 94 -11.44 1.06 17.92
N HIS A 95 -11.29 1.83 16.80
CA HIS A 95 -11.76 3.22 16.72
C HIS A 95 -12.69 3.52 15.54
N SER A 96 -12.97 2.53 14.69
CA SER A 96 -13.84 2.69 13.52
C SER A 96 -14.80 1.50 13.39
N GLU A 97 -15.94 1.76 12.78
CA GLU A 97 -16.90 0.72 12.37
C GLU A 97 -16.55 0.10 10.99
N ALA A 98 -15.51 0.62 10.33
CA ALA A 98 -15.06 0.10 9.04
C ALA A 98 -14.67 -1.37 9.14
N LYS A 99 -15.00 -2.15 8.10
CA LYS A 99 -14.63 -3.56 7.99
C LYS A 99 -13.74 -3.83 6.79
N VAL A 100 -13.78 -2.96 5.80
CA VAL A 100 -12.99 -3.05 4.57
C VAL A 100 -11.97 -1.93 4.55
N ILE A 101 -10.72 -2.30 4.31
CA ILE A 101 -9.60 -1.36 4.24
C ILE A 101 -8.97 -1.43 2.86
N PHE A 102 -8.94 -0.33 2.14
CA PHE A 102 -8.20 -0.21 0.89
C PHE A 102 -6.76 0.22 1.16
N ASN A 103 -5.82 -0.39 0.44
CA ASN A 103 -4.42 -0.02 0.48
C ASN A 103 -3.79 -0.01 -0.92
N GLY A 104 -2.55 0.46 -1.02
CA GLY A 104 -1.81 0.63 -2.28
C GLY A 104 -0.91 -0.54 -2.66
N ASP A 105 -1.01 -1.67 -1.97
CA ASP A 105 -0.13 -2.83 -2.20
C ASP A 105 -0.28 -3.38 -3.62
N GLY A 106 0.81 -3.89 -4.18
CA GLY A 106 0.88 -4.40 -5.54
C GLY A 106 1.19 -3.35 -6.61
N SER A 107 1.11 -2.06 -6.29
CA SER A 107 1.41 -0.99 -7.25
C SER A 107 2.87 -1.01 -7.69
N ASP A 108 3.79 -1.19 -6.76
CA ASP A 108 5.23 -1.21 -7.04
C ASP A 108 5.65 -2.41 -7.87
N GLU A 109 5.06 -3.56 -7.62
CA GLU A 109 5.30 -4.79 -8.37
C GLU A 109 4.78 -4.68 -9.80
N LEU A 110 3.59 -4.12 -9.96
CA LEU A 110 2.95 -3.96 -11.26
C LEU A 110 3.65 -2.92 -12.13
N SER A 111 3.99 -1.77 -11.54
CA SER A 111 4.48 -0.60 -12.27
C SER A 111 5.99 -0.42 -12.24
N GLY A 112 6.72 -1.26 -11.49
CA GLY A 112 8.17 -1.13 -11.34
C GLY A 112 8.58 0.06 -10.48
N GLY A 113 7.85 0.31 -9.38
CA GLY A 113 8.08 1.46 -8.51
C GLY A 113 9.28 1.34 -7.57
N TYR A 114 9.96 0.20 -7.53
CA TYR A 114 11.16 0.02 -6.71
C TYR A 114 12.40 0.64 -7.35
N LEU A 115 13.23 1.32 -6.55
CA LEU A 115 14.43 2.00 -7.05
C LEU A 115 15.36 1.09 -7.84
N TYR A 116 15.51 -0.17 -7.44
CA TYR A 116 16.38 -1.12 -8.15
C TYR A 116 15.89 -1.44 -9.57
N MET A 117 14.60 -1.25 -9.87
CA MET A 117 14.02 -1.46 -11.21
C MET A 117 14.63 -0.52 -12.26
N LYS A 118 15.18 0.62 -11.82
CA LYS A 118 15.94 1.53 -12.70
C LYS A 118 17.24 0.91 -13.22
N CYS A 119 17.76 -0.09 -12.53
CA CYS A 119 18.95 -0.82 -12.95
C CYS A 119 18.67 -1.92 -13.99
N ALA A 120 17.41 -2.10 -14.42
CA ALA A 120 17.08 -3.05 -15.47
C ALA A 120 17.81 -2.66 -16.77
N PRO A 121 18.50 -3.60 -17.43
CA PRO A 121 19.31 -3.27 -18.61
C PRO A 121 18.46 -2.82 -19.81
N ASP A 122 17.22 -3.26 -19.86
CA ASP A 122 16.26 -2.89 -20.91
C ASP A 122 14.81 -3.10 -20.46
N CYS A 123 13.88 -2.73 -21.34
CA CYS A 123 12.45 -2.83 -21.05
C CYS A 123 11.91 -4.26 -21.00
N ILE A 124 12.64 -5.23 -21.56
CA ILE A 124 12.23 -6.65 -21.54
C ILE A 124 12.54 -7.26 -20.17
N GLU A 125 13.74 -7.01 -19.64
CA GLU A 125 14.13 -7.47 -18.32
C GLU A 125 13.31 -6.76 -17.22
N PHE A 126 12.99 -5.49 -17.41
CA PHE A 126 12.06 -4.75 -16.54
C PHE A 126 10.68 -5.43 -16.49
N ASP A 127 10.07 -5.74 -17.66
CA ASP A 127 8.78 -6.42 -17.71
C ASP A 127 8.83 -7.82 -17.10
N ARG A 128 9.92 -8.54 -17.33
CA ARG A 128 10.14 -9.87 -16.73
C ARG A 128 10.16 -9.79 -15.21
N GLU A 129 10.84 -8.81 -14.67
CA GLU A 129 10.91 -8.62 -13.22
C GLU A 129 9.55 -8.22 -12.62
N CYS A 130 8.79 -7.31 -13.24
CA CYS A 130 7.42 -7.00 -12.81
C CYS A 130 6.54 -8.27 -12.74
N ARG A 131 6.59 -9.11 -13.80
CA ARG A 131 5.81 -10.36 -13.84
C ARG A 131 6.28 -11.37 -12.79
N ARG A 132 7.59 -11.45 -12.54
CA ARG A 132 8.14 -12.31 -11.48
C ARG A 132 7.64 -11.87 -10.11
N LEU A 133 7.71 -10.57 -9.82
CA LEU A 133 7.21 -10.01 -8.56
C LEU A 133 5.71 -10.29 -8.37
N LEU A 134 4.89 -10.08 -9.40
CA LEU A 134 3.46 -10.37 -9.34
C LEU A 134 3.17 -11.86 -9.14
N THR A 135 3.98 -12.75 -9.71
CA THR A 135 3.83 -14.19 -9.51
C THR A 135 4.09 -14.59 -8.06
N ASP A 136 5.08 -13.98 -7.45
CA ASP A 136 5.56 -14.33 -6.10
C ASP A 136 4.91 -13.47 -4.99
N ILE A 137 4.11 -12.46 -5.33
CA ILE A 137 3.58 -11.43 -4.41
C ILE A 137 2.83 -12.02 -3.21
N HIS A 138 2.22 -13.19 -3.40
CA HIS A 138 1.50 -13.91 -2.35
C HIS A 138 2.42 -14.39 -1.21
N THR A 139 3.73 -14.43 -1.44
CA THR A 139 4.72 -14.86 -0.45
C THR A 139 5.31 -13.71 0.37
N PHE A 140 5.11 -12.47 -0.03
CA PHE A 140 5.68 -11.31 0.66
C PHE A 140 4.68 -10.15 0.85
N ASP A 141 4.33 -9.39 -0.16
CA ASP A 141 3.55 -8.15 -0.01
C ASP A 141 2.10 -8.43 0.42
N VAL A 142 1.40 -9.25 -0.33
CA VAL A 142 0.02 -9.64 -0.02
C VAL A 142 -0.04 -10.44 1.27
N LEU A 143 0.93 -11.36 1.51
CA LEU A 143 0.97 -12.15 2.73
C LEU A 143 1.00 -11.26 3.98
N ARG A 144 1.90 -10.28 4.00
CA ARG A 144 2.04 -9.38 5.15
C ARG A 144 0.84 -8.47 5.33
N SER A 145 0.34 -7.91 4.24
CA SER A 145 -0.82 -7.01 4.26
C SER A 145 -2.06 -7.75 4.74
N ASP A 146 -2.38 -8.88 4.12
CA ASP A 146 -3.53 -9.69 4.46
C ASP A 146 -3.49 -10.14 5.92
N LYS A 147 -2.44 -10.85 6.34
CA LYS A 147 -2.35 -11.38 7.70
C LYS A 147 -2.30 -10.29 8.78
N SER A 148 -1.62 -9.17 8.51
CA SER A 148 -1.54 -8.07 9.48
C SER A 148 -2.89 -7.39 9.70
N ILE A 149 -3.61 -7.11 8.64
CA ILE A 149 -4.89 -6.38 8.71
C ILE A 149 -6.02 -7.33 9.14
N SER A 150 -6.08 -8.53 8.56
CA SER A 150 -7.15 -9.50 8.85
C SER A 150 -7.08 -10.05 10.28
N SER A 151 -5.90 -10.06 10.92
CA SER A 151 -5.76 -10.45 12.34
C SER A 151 -6.59 -9.58 13.29
N HIS A 152 -7.00 -8.40 12.86
CA HIS A 152 -7.87 -7.48 13.60
C HIS A 152 -9.35 -7.52 13.15
N GLY A 153 -9.75 -8.53 12.36
CA GLY A 153 -11.12 -8.66 11.87
C GLY A 153 -11.49 -7.67 10.78
N LEU A 154 -10.50 -7.16 10.07
CA LEU A 154 -10.66 -6.26 8.94
C LEU A 154 -10.36 -7.00 7.63
N GLU A 155 -10.95 -6.56 6.52
CA GLU A 155 -10.71 -7.11 5.18
C GLU A 155 -9.86 -6.15 4.36
N PRO A 156 -8.58 -6.44 4.10
CA PRO A 156 -7.75 -5.65 3.20
C PRO A 156 -8.16 -5.86 1.74
N ARG A 157 -8.22 -4.79 0.99
CA ARG A 157 -8.48 -4.77 -0.45
C ARG A 157 -7.35 -4.05 -1.16
N THR A 158 -6.82 -4.67 -2.20
CA THR A 158 -5.65 -4.24 -2.99
C THR A 158 -6.05 -3.96 -4.43
N PRO A 159 -6.65 -2.79 -4.77
CA PRO A 159 -7.17 -2.51 -6.11
C PRO A 159 -6.13 -2.61 -7.22
N PHE A 160 -4.85 -2.35 -6.94
CA PHE A 160 -3.77 -2.51 -7.93
C PHE A 160 -3.54 -3.97 -8.37
N LEU A 161 -4.07 -4.93 -7.62
CA LEU A 161 -4.01 -6.36 -7.95
C LEU A 161 -5.32 -6.91 -8.51
N ASP A 162 -6.30 -6.04 -8.82
CA ASP A 162 -7.47 -6.46 -9.59
C ASP A 162 -7.04 -7.06 -10.94
N ARG A 163 -7.60 -8.22 -11.28
CA ARG A 163 -7.17 -8.96 -12.48
C ARG A 163 -7.36 -8.17 -13.76
N ALA A 164 -8.47 -7.48 -13.91
CA ALA A 164 -8.74 -6.69 -15.10
C ALA A 164 -7.76 -5.51 -15.22
N TRP A 165 -7.43 -4.88 -14.08
CA TRP A 165 -6.43 -3.82 -14.03
C TRP A 165 -5.04 -4.34 -14.37
N VAL A 166 -4.61 -5.45 -13.76
CA VAL A 166 -3.30 -6.06 -14.03
C VAL A 166 -3.17 -6.46 -15.50
N ASP A 167 -4.18 -7.14 -16.06
CA ASP A 167 -4.19 -7.54 -17.47
C ASP A 167 -4.13 -6.32 -18.40
N TYR A 168 -4.91 -5.29 -18.11
CA TYR A 168 -4.89 -4.03 -18.85
C TYR A 168 -3.51 -3.37 -18.79
N TYR A 169 -2.96 -3.17 -17.60
CA TYR A 169 -1.68 -2.50 -17.42
C TYR A 169 -0.53 -3.26 -18.11
N LEU A 170 -0.50 -4.58 -17.96
CA LEU A 170 0.50 -5.44 -18.59
C LEU A 170 0.32 -5.54 -20.12
N SER A 171 -0.84 -5.20 -20.66
CA SER A 171 -1.07 -5.11 -22.11
C SER A 171 -0.41 -3.89 -22.75
N ILE A 172 -0.11 -2.84 -21.94
CA ILE A 172 0.64 -1.68 -22.42
C ILE A 172 2.05 -2.16 -22.80
N PRO A 173 2.53 -1.87 -24.03
CA PRO A 173 3.83 -2.32 -24.47
C PRO A 173 4.94 -1.91 -23.45
N HIS A 174 5.79 -2.85 -23.07
CA HIS A 174 6.80 -2.69 -22.03
C HIS A 174 7.70 -1.47 -22.22
N LYS A 175 7.97 -1.06 -23.49
CA LYS A 175 8.74 0.15 -23.79
C LYS A 175 8.13 1.45 -23.25
N TYR A 176 6.81 1.48 -23.04
CA TYR A 176 6.12 2.64 -22.45
C TYR A 176 5.99 2.54 -20.92
N ARG A 177 6.08 1.33 -20.37
CA ARG A 177 6.06 1.12 -18.92
C ARG A 177 7.44 1.24 -18.28
N TYR A 178 8.51 1.02 -19.08
CA TYR A 178 9.89 1.11 -18.63
C TYR A 178 10.28 2.55 -18.33
N THR A 179 10.77 2.79 -17.13
CA THR A 179 11.13 4.12 -16.64
C THR A 179 12.60 4.47 -16.94
N GLY A 180 13.50 3.51 -16.95
CA GLY A 180 14.94 3.78 -17.10
C GLY A 180 15.45 4.85 -16.14
N ASP A 181 16.51 5.54 -16.53
CA ASP A 181 17.10 6.63 -15.74
C ASP A 181 16.41 7.99 -15.93
N SER A 182 15.60 8.16 -16.96
CA SER A 182 15.11 9.47 -17.43
C SER A 182 13.64 9.74 -17.15
N VAL A 183 12.89 8.76 -16.68
CA VAL A 183 11.46 8.88 -16.44
C VAL A 183 11.13 8.67 -14.96
N ILE A 184 10.17 9.43 -14.45
CA ILE A 184 9.68 9.27 -13.09
C ILE A 184 8.98 7.90 -12.97
N GLU A 185 9.25 7.19 -11.87
CA GLU A 185 8.57 5.94 -11.56
C GLU A 185 7.04 6.14 -11.52
N LYS A 186 6.30 5.11 -11.92
CA LYS A 186 4.82 5.13 -11.93
C LYS A 186 4.20 6.22 -12.81
N HIS A 187 4.91 6.69 -13.84
CA HIS A 187 4.47 7.79 -14.71
C HIS A 187 3.17 7.51 -15.49
N LEU A 188 2.71 6.27 -15.53
CA LEU A 188 1.44 5.87 -16.17
C LEU A 188 0.28 5.74 -15.16
N ILE A 189 0.54 5.94 -13.88
CA ILE A 189 -0.43 5.94 -12.80
C ILE A 189 -0.64 7.37 -12.32
#